data_55b56025800c9dc7fc1fa50c3b3b8535
#
_entry.id   55b56025800c9dc7fc1fa50c3b3b8535
#
_cell.length_a   1.000
_cell.length_b   1.000
_cell.length_c   1.000
_cell.angle_alpha   90.00
_cell.angle_beta   90.00
_cell.angle_gamma   90.00
#
_symmetry.space_group_name_H-M   'P 1'
#
loop_
_entity.id
_entity.type
_entity.pdbx_description
1 polymer ?
#
loop_
_entity_poly.entity_id
_entity_poly.type
_entity_poly.pdbx_seq_one_letter_code
_entity_poly.pdbx_strand_id
1 'polypeptide(L)'
;MLKGKVVGTIVSTNKLEQLVGFKFLEVRIIENDVLTDKYIVAVDKAVSAGIGEEVLVTTGSSARMATGCPTSPVDAVIVGVVDKA
;
A
#
# COMPACT_ATOMS: atom_id res chain seq x y z
N MET A 1 5.73 6.82 8.26
CA MET A 1 5.58 5.47 7.69
C MET A 1 4.63 4.67 8.56
N LEU A 2 3.78 3.88 7.94
CA LEU A 2 2.78 3.08 8.63
C LEU A 2 3.10 1.60 8.51
N LYS A 3 2.63 0.82 9.47
CA LYS A 3 2.65 -0.64 9.39
C LYS A 3 1.21 -1.14 9.30
N GLY A 4 0.97 -2.13 8.48
CA GLY A 4 -0.36 -2.69 8.32
C GLY A 4 -0.33 -4.12 7.86
N LYS A 5 -1.52 -4.72 7.78
CA LYS A 5 -1.71 -6.08 7.28
C LYS A 5 -2.56 -6.03 6.02
N VAL A 6 -2.11 -6.68 4.97
CA VAL A 6 -2.88 -6.78 3.73
C VAL A 6 -4.09 -7.68 3.99
N VAL A 7 -5.28 -7.14 3.81
CA VAL A 7 -6.53 -7.87 4.07
C VAL A 7 -7.36 -8.11 2.83
N GLY A 8 -7.04 -7.48 1.72
CA GLY A 8 -7.77 -7.68 0.48
C GLY A 8 -7.09 -7.05 -0.71
N THR A 9 -7.60 -7.41 -1.89
CA THR A 9 -7.17 -6.85 -3.17
C THR A 9 -8.34 -6.08 -3.75
N ILE A 10 -8.06 -4.89 -4.30
CA ILE A 10 -9.07 -4.06 -4.94
C ILE A 10 -8.84 -4.10 -6.44
N VAL A 11 -9.88 -4.43 -7.19
CA VAL A 11 -9.83 -4.48 -8.65
C VAL A 11 -10.65 -3.31 -9.19
N SER A 12 -10.02 -2.50 -10.03
CA SER A 12 -10.69 -1.40 -10.72
C SER A 12 -10.44 -1.53 -12.22
N THR A 13 -11.53 -1.61 -13.00
CA THR A 13 -11.43 -1.71 -14.46
C THR A 13 -11.36 -0.34 -15.12
N ASN A 14 -11.90 0.70 -14.46
CA ASN A 14 -11.87 2.07 -14.94
C ASN A 14 -11.07 2.93 -13.98
N LYS A 15 -9.90 3.40 -14.41
CA LYS A 15 -9.01 4.19 -13.59
C LYS A 15 -8.19 5.14 -14.43
N LEU A 16 -7.58 6.11 -13.78
CA LEU A 16 -6.67 7.04 -14.46
C LEU A 16 -5.49 6.27 -15.05
N GLU A 17 -5.00 6.75 -16.18
CA GLU A 17 -3.87 6.13 -16.87
C GLU A 17 -2.64 6.02 -15.99
N GLN A 18 -2.39 7.01 -15.13
CA GLN A 18 -1.26 7.00 -14.20
C GLN A 18 -1.32 5.85 -13.18
N LEU A 19 -2.48 5.22 -13.03
CA LEU A 19 -2.68 4.12 -12.09
C LEU A 19 -2.64 2.74 -12.76
N VAL A 20 -2.54 2.69 -14.08
CA VAL A 20 -2.49 1.43 -14.83
C VAL A 20 -1.19 0.70 -14.50
N GLY A 21 -1.30 -0.59 -14.21
CA GLY A 21 -0.15 -1.43 -13.87
C GLY A 21 0.14 -1.52 -12.38
N PHE A 22 -0.51 -0.71 -11.54
CA PHE A 22 -0.38 -0.83 -10.11
C PHE A 22 -1.41 -1.80 -9.55
N LYS A 23 -1.01 -2.58 -8.56
CA LYS A 23 -1.94 -3.32 -7.72
C LYS A 23 -2.47 -2.40 -6.62
N PHE A 24 -3.75 -2.56 -6.30
CA PHE A 24 -4.38 -1.85 -5.20
C PHE A 24 -4.70 -2.85 -4.11
N LEU A 25 -4.15 -2.63 -2.92
CA LEU A 25 -4.35 -3.52 -1.79
C LEU A 25 -5.06 -2.78 -0.67
N GLU A 26 -5.99 -3.46 -0.01
CA GLU A 26 -6.59 -2.95 1.21
C GLU A 26 -5.72 -3.35 2.38
N VAL A 27 -5.30 -2.36 3.16
CA VAL A 27 -4.38 -2.56 4.28
C VAL A 27 -5.06 -2.10 5.56
N ARG A 28 -5.11 -2.99 6.53
CA ARG A 28 -5.60 -2.69 7.88
C ARG A 28 -4.42 -2.19 8.70
N ILE A 29 -4.57 -1.02 9.29
CA ILE A 29 -3.47 -0.35 10.00
C ILE A 29 -3.20 -1.05 11.33
N ILE A 30 -1.91 -1.20 11.64
CA ILE A 30 -1.42 -1.73 12.92
C ILE A 30 -0.82 -0.57 13.71
N GLU A 31 -1.29 -0.34 14.92
CA GLU A 31 -0.76 0.66 15.84
C GLU A 31 -0.38 -0.02 17.15
N ASN A 32 0.86 0.21 17.63
CA ASN A 32 1.37 -0.40 18.86
C ASN A 32 1.19 -1.93 18.86
N ASP A 33 1.51 -2.56 17.73
CA ASP A 33 1.40 -4.01 17.51
C ASP A 33 -0.02 -4.57 17.60
N VAL A 34 -1.04 -3.72 17.52
CA VAL A 34 -2.45 -4.10 17.56
C VAL A 34 -3.13 -3.71 16.27
N LEU A 35 -3.89 -4.65 15.68
CA LEU A 35 -4.75 -4.35 14.54
C LEU A 35 -5.84 -3.37 14.96
N THR A 36 -5.94 -2.27 14.22
CA THR A 36 -6.98 -1.26 14.43
C THR A 36 -8.16 -1.50 13.50
N ASP A 37 -9.17 -0.65 13.60
CA ASP A 37 -10.30 -0.65 12.67
C ASP A 37 -10.10 0.35 11.51
N LYS A 38 -8.89 0.84 11.34
CA LYS A 38 -8.56 1.78 10.28
C LYS A 38 -8.00 1.03 9.08
N TYR A 39 -8.52 1.35 7.90
CA TYR A 39 -8.12 0.74 6.64
C TYR A 39 -7.68 1.83 5.66
N ILE A 40 -6.72 1.51 4.82
CA ILE A 40 -6.31 2.36 3.71
C ILE A 40 -6.18 1.51 2.46
N VAL A 41 -6.24 2.17 1.31
CA VAL A 41 -5.89 1.56 0.03
C VAL A 41 -4.48 1.99 -0.31
N ALA A 42 -3.59 1.03 -0.48
CA ALA A 42 -2.21 1.30 -0.82
C ALA A 42 -1.86 0.64 -2.16
N VAL A 43 -0.96 1.25 -2.88
CA VAL A 43 -0.48 0.74 -4.16
C VAL A 43 0.74 -0.15 -3.92
N ASP A 44 0.77 -1.29 -4.58
CA ASP A 44 1.94 -2.16 -4.63
C ASP A 44 2.48 -2.16 -6.06
N LYS A 45 3.65 -1.56 -6.25
CA LYS A 45 4.30 -1.48 -7.56
C LYS A 45 5.29 -2.62 -7.78
N ALA A 46 6.11 -2.93 -6.77
CA ALA A 46 7.25 -3.83 -6.97
C ALA A 46 7.50 -4.80 -5.81
N VAL A 47 6.77 -4.68 -4.72
CA VAL A 47 7.02 -5.49 -3.52
C VAL A 47 6.37 -6.86 -3.60
N SER A 48 5.25 -6.95 -4.32
CA SER A 48 4.46 -8.19 -4.48
C SER A 48 3.95 -8.73 -3.14
N ALA A 49 3.40 -7.85 -2.33
CA ALA A 49 2.83 -8.24 -1.05
C ALA A 49 1.55 -9.07 -1.26
N GLY A 50 1.37 -10.08 -0.43
CA GLY A 50 0.21 -10.97 -0.46
C GLY A 50 -0.73 -10.74 0.73
N ILE A 51 -1.96 -11.25 0.59
CA ILE A 51 -2.96 -11.18 1.65
C ILE A 51 -2.42 -11.90 2.89
N GLY A 52 -2.59 -11.28 4.05
CA GLY A 52 -2.11 -11.80 5.33
C GLY A 52 -0.72 -11.33 5.72
N GLU A 53 0.04 -10.76 4.80
CA GLU A 53 1.38 -10.26 5.12
C GLU A 53 1.32 -8.91 5.81
N GLU A 54 2.24 -8.68 6.74
CA GLU A 54 2.46 -7.35 7.31
C GLU A 54 3.35 -6.55 6.39
N VAL A 55 3.01 -5.29 6.20
CA VAL A 55 3.70 -4.42 5.23
C VAL A 55 4.02 -3.07 5.85
N LEU A 56 5.04 -2.44 5.28
CA LEU A 56 5.37 -1.04 5.55
C LEU A 56 4.80 -0.19 4.43
N VAL A 57 4.13 0.89 4.80
CA VAL A 57 3.45 1.79 3.87
C VAL A 57 3.97 3.20 4.07
N THR A 58 4.43 3.84 3.01
CA THR A 58 4.74 5.26 3.01
C THR A 58 3.56 6.05 2.46
N THR A 59 3.39 7.29 2.93
CA THR A 59 2.24 8.13 2.56
C THR A 59 2.68 9.51 2.11
N GLY A 60 1.74 10.27 1.54
CA GLY A 60 1.97 11.64 1.11
C GLY A 60 2.93 11.74 -0.07
N SER A 61 3.76 12.76 -0.10
CA SER A 61 4.71 12.98 -1.20
C SER A 61 5.76 11.88 -1.30
N SER A 62 6.14 11.27 -0.17
CA SER A 62 7.06 10.12 -0.18
C SER A 62 6.48 8.94 -0.96
N ALA A 63 5.16 8.74 -0.89
CA ALA A 63 4.50 7.70 -1.66
C ALA A 63 4.62 7.96 -3.16
N ARG A 64 4.38 9.19 -3.60
CA ARG A 64 4.53 9.55 -5.01
C ARG A 64 5.97 9.36 -5.50
N MET A 65 6.94 9.72 -4.67
CA MET A 65 8.35 9.51 -5.01
C MET A 65 8.68 8.02 -5.12
N ALA A 66 8.11 7.19 -4.25
CA ALA A 66 8.33 5.75 -4.28
C ALA A 66 7.79 5.08 -5.55
N THR A 67 6.78 5.67 -6.21
CA THR A 67 6.28 5.15 -7.48
C THR A 67 7.20 5.46 -8.66
N GLY A 68 8.15 6.36 -8.48
CA GLY A 68 8.96 6.89 -9.57
C GLY A 68 8.21 7.88 -10.45
N CYS A 69 7.03 8.30 -10.06
CA CYS A 69 6.19 9.25 -10.80
C CYS A 69 5.64 10.32 -9.84
N PRO A 70 6.37 11.42 -9.62
CA PRO A 70 6.00 12.43 -8.61
C PRO A 70 4.65 13.10 -8.85
N THR A 71 4.13 13.05 -10.07
CA THR A 71 2.83 13.65 -10.43
C THR A 71 1.67 12.65 -10.32
N SER A 72 1.95 11.43 -9.92
CA SER A 72 0.94 10.40 -9.72
C SER A 72 -0.03 10.79 -8.60
N PRO A 73 -1.35 10.46 -8.71
CA PRO A 73 -2.32 10.73 -7.65
C PRO A 73 -2.21 9.76 -6.46
N VAL A 74 -1.17 8.98 -6.37
CA VAL A 74 -0.98 7.99 -5.31
C VAL A 74 -0.46 8.66 -4.04
N ASP A 75 -1.07 8.35 -2.89
CA ASP A 75 -0.65 8.90 -1.60
C ASP A 75 -0.34 7.82 -0.55
N ALA A 76 -0.39 6.54 -0.93
CA ALA A 76 0.00 5.44 -0.05
C ALA A 76 0.59 4.32 -0.90
N VAL A 77 1.82 3.91 -0.57
CA VAL A 77 2.56 2.90 -1.34
C VAL A 77 3.21 1.91 -0.38
N ILE A 78 3.05 0.63 -0.69
CA ILE A 78 3.74 -0.44 0.04
C ILE A 78 5.21 -0.42 -0.39
N VAL A 79 6.11 -0.28 0.59
CA VAL A 79 7.55 -0.21 0.34
C VAL A 79 8.31 -1.41 0.89
N GLY A 80 7.67 -2.29 1.63
CA GLY A 80 8.34 -3.49 2.13
C GLY A 80 7.37 -4.44 2.80
N VAL A 81 7.80 -5.69 2.94
CA VAL A 81 7.12 -6.71 3.72
C VAL A 81 7.89 -6.88 5.02
N VAL A 82 7.17 -6.93 6.13
CA VAL A 82 7.78 -7.12 7.45
C VAL A 82 8.02 -8.60 7.65
N ASP A 83 9.28 -8.97 7.80
CA ASP A 83 9.65 -10.34 8.12
C ASP A 83 9.65 -10.50 9.64
N LYS A 84 9.01 -11.57 10.09
CA LYS A 84 9.03 -11.91 11.51
C LYS A 84 10.25 -12.76 11.80
N ALA A 85 11.10 -12.23 12.66
CA ALA A 85 12.27 -12.96 13.13
C ALA A 85 11.87 -14.09 14.08
#